data_4a46dee16e9618a45b6134508e4c3166
#
_entry.id   4a46dee16e9618a45b6134508e4c3166
#
_cell.length_a   1.000
_cell.length_b   1.000
_cell.length_c   1.000
_cell.angle_alpha   90.00
_cell.angle_beta   90.00
_cell.angle_gamma   90.00
#
_symmetry.space_group_name_H-M   'P 1'
#
loop_
_entity.id
_entity.type
_entity.pdbx_description
1 polymer ?
#
loop_
_entity_poly.entity_id
_entity_poly.type
_entity_poly.pdbx_seq_one_letter_code
_entity_poly.pdbx_strand_id
1 'polypeptide(L)'
;MHKRFFHPALALSATLLLLAGCSSIDNYNPFGDAKPAEARKPENSTEYQCDNGKHFFVRMLDKGNAAWLIYPDREVNLDKIAGGTGTRYSNGVAVLEINGAEATLSDGPGIIYTGCKMPAKR
;
A
#
# COMPACT_ATOMS: atom_id res chain seq x y z
N MET A 1 -48.46 -65.49 -29.11
CA MET A 1 -48.58 -64.41 -28.12
C MET A 1 -47.26 -63.82 -27.83
N HIS A 2 -47.02 -62.73 -28.40
CA HIS A 2 -45.75 -62.07 -28.22
C HIS A 2 -45.93 -60.86 -27.36
N LYS A 3 -45.53 -61.00 -26.15
CA LYS A 3 -45.44 -59.83 -25.30
C LYS A 3 -44.14 -59.10 -25.62
N ARG A 4 -44.28 -58.12 -26.38
CA ARG A 4 -43.18 -57.23 -26.59
C ARG A 4 -43.10 -56.29 -25.41
N PHE A 5 -42.15 -56.55 -24.58
CA PHE A 5 -41.81 -55.61 -23.58
C PHE A 5 -40.98 -54.52 -24.22
N PHE A 6 -41.70 -53.48 -24.54
CA PHE A 6 -41.01 -52.26 -24.81
C PHE A 6 -40.46 -51.74 -23.52
N HIS A 7 -39.22 -51.90 -23.39
CA HIS A 7 -38.52 -51.17 -22.38
C HIS A 7 -38.41 -49.75 -22.93
N PRO A 8 -39.02 -48.80 -22.27
CA PRO A 8 -38.69 -47.44 -22.59
C PRO A 8 -37.23 -47.30 -22.18
N ALA A 9 -36.40 -47.07 -23.15
CA ALA A 9 -35.06 -46.63 -22.87
C ALA A 9 -35.20 -45.37 -22.03
N LEU A 10 -34.94 -45.51 -20.81
CA LEU A 10 -34.71 -44.34 -19.97
C LEU A 10 -33.49 -43.65 -20.56
N ALA A 11 -33.80 -42.67 -21.36
CA ALA A 11 -32.81 -41.69 -21.66
C ALA A 11 -32.48 -41.00 -20.34
N LEU A 12 -31.46 -41.48 -19.70
CA LEU A 12 -30.82 -40.70 -18.69
C LEU A 12 -30.24 -39.50 -19.39
N SER A 13 -31.03 -38.46 -19.40
CA SER A 13 -30.49 -37.14 -19.64
C SER A 13 -29.56 -36.87 -18.49
N ALA A 14 -28.34 -37.23 -18.67
CA ALA A 14 -27.29 -36.69 -17.83
C ALA A 14 -27.29 -35.20 -18.06
N THR A 15 -28.03 -34.49 -17.29
CA THR A 15 -27.88 -33.07 -17.17
C THR A 15 -26.50 -32.87 -16.60
N LEU A 16 -25.58 -32.71 -17.50
CA LEU A 16 -24.27 -32.23 -17.14
C LEU A 16 -24.47 -30.82 -16.60
N LEU A 17 -24.60 -30.71 -15.33
CA LEU A 17 -24.48 -29.45 -14.64
C LEU A 17 -23.04 -29.01 -14.84
N LEU A 18 -22.86 -28.28 -15.89
CA LEU A 18 -21.65 -27.51 -16.04
C LEU A 18 -21.66 -26.48 -14.94
N LEU A 19 -21.05 -26.85 -13.86
CA LEU A 19 -20.63 -25.88 -12.88
C LEU A 19 -19.52 -25.04 -13.53
N ALA A 20 -19.92 -24.25 -14.47
CA ALA A 20 -19.04 -23.23 -15.01
C ALA A 20 -18.96 -22.17 -13.94
N GLY A 21 -18.15 -22.52 -12.99
CA GLY A 21 -18.11 -21.61 -12.06
C GLY A 21 -17.08 -20.92 -11.62
N CYS A 22 -16.71 -20.16 -11.11
CA CYS A 22 -15.78 -19.66 -10.12
C CYS A 22 -14.39 -19.43 -10.64
N SER A 23 -14.25 -19.09 -11.90
CA SER A 23 -12.96 -18.61 -12.39
C SER A 23 -12.60 -17.23 -11.83
N SER A 24 -13.51 -16.56 -11.16
CA SER A 24 -13.23 -15.26 -10.57
C SER A 24 -12.59 -15.33 -9.19
N ILE A 25 -12.34 -16.52 -8.67
CA ILE A 25 -11.68 -16.69 -7.38
C ILE A 25 -10.16 -16.73 -7.51
N ASP A 26 -9.66 -16.74 -8.71
CA ASP A 26 -8.21 -16.86 -8.94
C ASP A 26 -7.38 -15.73 -8.32
N ASN A 27 -8.04 -14.66 -7.95
CA ASN A 27 -7.37 -13.52 -7.33
C ASN A 27 -7.62 -13.42 -5.83
N TYR A 28 -8.31 -14.36 -5.26
CA TYR A 28 -8.51 -14.36 -3.82
C TYR A 28 -7.43 -15.19 -3.15
N ASN A 29 -6.39 -14.53 -2.71
CA ASN A 29 -5.36 -15.16 -1.93
C ASN A 29 -5.40 -14.58 -0.51
N PRO A 30 -6.06 -15.26 0.43
CA PRO A 30 -6.20 -14.71 1.78
C PRO A 30 -4.89 -14.66 2.57
N PHE A 31 -3.84 -15.29 2.06
CA PHE A 31 -2.60 -15.41 2.81
C PHE A 31 -1.35 -14.88 2.11
N GLY A 32 -1.51 -14.42 0.89
CA GLY A 32 -0.30 -14.12 0.30
C GLY A 32 -0.33 -13.11 -0.73
N ASP A 33 0.28 -12.48 -1.33
CA ASP A 33 0.26 -11.45 -2.33
C ASP A 33 -0.50 -10.21 -1.88
N ALA A 34 -0.59 -10.01 -0.58
CA ALA A 34 -0.70 -8.65 -0.13
C ALA A 34 0.47 -7.94 -0.79
N LYS A 35 0.18 -7.21 -1.85
CA LYS A 35 1.18 -6.34 -2.44
C LYS A 35 1.83 -5.61 -1.29
N PRO A 36 3.15 -5.58 -1.22
CA PRO A 36 3.84 -4.85 -0.17
C PRO A 36 3.19 -3.48 -0.02
N ALA A 37 3.11 -3.00 1.18
CA ALA A 37 2.53 -1.69 1.48
C ALA A 37 3.09 -0.57 0.59
N GLU A 38 4.22 -0.81 -0.02
CA GLU A 38 4.87 0.02 -1.00
C GLU A 38 4.03 0.38 -2.21
N ALA A 39 3.10 -0.48 -2.59
CA ALA A 39 2.29 -0.24 -3.78
C ALA A 39 1.13 0.73 -3.53
N ARG A 40 0.88 1.08 -2.29
CA ARG A 40 -0.23 1.96 -1.95
C ARG A 40 0.27 3.29 -1.44
N LYS A 41 0.28 4.25 -2.33
CA LYS A 41 0.50 5.62 -1.89
C LYS A 41 -0.71 6.07 -1.06
N PRO A 42 -0.52 6.46 0.20
CA PRO A 42 -1.61 7.01 1.00
C PRO A 42 -2.18 8.28 0.36
N GLU A 43 -3.47 8.46 0.45
CA GLU A 43 -4.14 9.63 -0.12
C GLU A 43 -3.57 10.93 0.47
N ASN A 44 -3.43 11.93 -0.38
CA ASN A 44 -2.95 13.26 0.00
C ASN A 44 -1.57 13.25 0.64
N SER A 45 -0.74 12.26 0.29
CA SER A 45 0.63 12.17 0.78
C SER A 45 1.63 12.42 -0.33
N THR A 46 2.81 12.87 0.06
CA THR A 46 3.96 13.03 -0.82
C THR A 46 4.95 11.91 -0.51
N GLU A 47 5.38 11.21 -1.54
CA GLU A 47 6.43 10.20 -1.41
C GLU A 47 7.80 10.84 -1.51
N TYR A 48 8.70 10.42 -0.63
CA TYR A 48 10.10 10.74 -0.71
C TYR A 48 10.89 9.46 -0.86
N GLN A 49 11.70 9.39 -1.90
CA GLN A 49 12.59 8.27 -2.16
C GLN A 49 13.99 8.66 -1.74
N CYS A 50 14.59 7.85 -0.92
CA CYS A 50 15.87 8.11 -0.28
C CYS A 50 16.95 7.18 -0.82
N ASP A 51 18.19 7.41 -0.39
CA ASP A 51 19.29 6.52 -0.71
C ASP A 51 19.03 5.12 -0.15
N ASN A 52 19.67 4.13 -0.75
CA ASN A 52 19.56 2.72 -0.34
C ASN A 52 18.17 2.11 -0.47
N GLY A 53 17.34 2.64 -1.37
CA GLY A 53 16.01 2.11 -1.61
C GLY A 53 15.00 2.38 -0.50
N LYS A 54 15.33 3.22 0.45
CA LYS A 54 14.41 3.62 1.51
C LYS A 54 13.43 4.65 0.99
N HIS A 55 12.22 4.64 1.54
CA HIS A 55 11.21 5.63 1.19
C HIS A 55 10.26 5.84 2.37
N PHE A 56 9.58 6.96 2.36
CA PHE A 56 8.52 7.28 3.30
C PHE A 56 7.52 8.23 2.65
N PHE A 57 6.36 8.37 3.27
CA PHE A 57 5.33 9.28 2.82
C PHE A 57 5.07 10.34 3.88
N VAL A 58 4.72 11.53 3.45
CA VAL A 58 4.37 12.63 4.35
C VAL A 58 3.03 13.20 3.94
N ARG A 59 2.11 13.26 4.89
CA ARG A 59 0.85 13.95 4.72
C ARG A 59 0.88 15.20 5.60
N MET A 60 0.69 16.37 4.99
CA MET A 60 0.60 17.60 5.75
C MET A 60 -0.75 17.69 6.45
N LEU A 61 -0.71 18.07 7.71
CA LEU A 61 -1.89 18.26 8.53
C LEU A 61 -1.94 19.73 8.98
N ASP A 62 -3.14 20.19 9.33
CA ASP A 62 -3.35 21.51 9.90
C ASP A 62 -2.63 22.62 9.12
N LYS A 63 -2.84 22.61 7.80
CA LYS A 63 -2.26 23.60 6.87
C LYS A 63 -0.73 23.67 6.93
N GLY A 64 -0.07 22.56 7.21
CA GLY A 64 1.37 22.49 7.29
C GLY A 64 1.96 22.72 8.67
N ASN A 65 1.14 22.84 9.70
CA ASN A 65 1.60 22.97 11.09
C ASN A 65 1.95 21.62 11.72
N ALA A 66 1.56 20.53 11.08
CA ALA A 66 1.91 19.19 11.50
C ALA A 66 2.16 18.33 10.26
N ALA A 67 2.90 17.26 10.44
CA ALA A 67 3.15 16.30 9.40
C ALA A 67 2.87 14.89 9.92
N TRP A 68 2.12 14.13 9.13
CA TRP A 68 1.92 12.72 9.37
C TRP A 68 2.96 11.96 8.56
N LEU A 69 3.89 11.34 9.24
CA LEU A 69 4.97 10.58 8.64
C LEU A 69 4.57 9.12 8.56
N ILE A 70 4.60 8.55 7.38
CA ILE A 70 4.16 7.20 7.11
C ILE A 70 5.33 6.37 6.63
N TYR A 71 5.78 5.46 7.49
CA TYR A 71 6.78 4.45 7.15
C TYR A 71 6.09 3.19 6.60
N PRO A 72 6.84 2.27 6.00
CA PRO A 72 6.27 0.99 5.60
C PRO A 72 5.66 0.18 6.75
N ASP A 73 6.17 0.34 7.96
CA ASP A 73 5.79 -0.45 9.13
C ASP A 73 5.06 0.33 10.23
N ARG A 74 5.03 1.65 10.15
CA ARG A 74 4.40 2.47 11.20
C ARG A 74 4.10 3.87 10.72
N GLU A 75 3.35 4.59 11.52
CA GLU A 75 2.99 5.98 11.29
C GLU A 75 3.33 6.82 12.53
N VAL A 76 3.76 8.05 12.31
CA VAL A 76 4.17 8.96 13.38
C VAL A 76 3.67 10.37 13.09
N ASN A 77 3.13 11.03 14.09
CA ASN A 77 2.73 12.43 13.97
C ASN A 77 3.87 13.33 14.45
N LEU A 78 4.16 14.35 13.66
CA LEU A 78 5.21 15.33 13.95
C LEU A 78 4.62 16.73 13.97
N ASP A 79 5.06 17.53 14.92
CA ASP A 79 4.69 18.93 15.00
C ASP A 79 5.76 19.82 14.37
N LYS A 80 5.32 20.91 13.76
CA LYS A 80 6.24 21.87 13.17
C LYS A 80 7.05 22.53 14.25
N ILE A 81 8.36 22.58 14.05
CA ILE A 81 9.28 23.25 14.96
C ILE A 81 10.07 24.34 14.23
N ALA A 82 10.56 25.30 14.99
CA ALA A 82 11.39 26.37 14.46
C ALA A 82 12.82 25.88 14.21
N GLY A 83 13.54 26.52 13.29
CA GLY A 83 14.95 26.28 13.05
C GLY A 83 15.22 25.59 11.72
N GLY A 84 16.48 25.55 11.32
CA GLY A 84 16.92 24.94 10.08
C GLY A 84 16.74 25.84 8.86
N THR A 85 17.18 25.34 7.71
CA THR A 85 17.09 26.06 6.43
C THR A 85 15.78 25.83 5.70
N GLY A 86 15.04 24.79 6.08
CA GLY A 86 13.74 24.47 5.52
C GLY A 86 12.66 24.41 6.58
N THR A 87 11.61 23.66 6.30
CA THR A 87 10.56 23.43 7.26
C THR A 87 10.88 22.18 8.06
N ARG A 88 10.83 22.26 9.36
CA ARG A 88 11.17 21.14 10.25
C ARG A 88 9.97 20.69 11.06
N TYR A 89 9.89 19.39 11.24
CA TYR A 89 8.86 18.73 12.05
C TYR A 89 9.51 17.74 12.98
N SER A 90 9.01 17.63 14.21
CA SER A 90 9.56 16.69 15.18
C SER A 90 8.52 16.26 16.20
N ASN A 91 8.73 15.07 16.76
CA ASN A 91 7.99 14.59 17.94
C ASN A 91 8.89 14.41 19.17
N GLY A 92 10.11 14.98 19.11
CA GLY A 92 11.12 14.79 20.14
C GLY A 92 12.10 13.65 19.85
N VAL A 93 11.74 12.71 19.00
CA VAL A 93 12.59 11.59 18.59
C VAL A 93 12.89 11.65 17.10
N ALA A 94 11.86 11.70 16.29
CA ALA A 94 12.00 11.84 14.84
C ALA A 94 12.11 13.32 14.47
N VAL A 95 12.97 13.63 13.52
CA VAL A 95 13.11 14.97 12.95
C VAL A 95 13.06 14.86 11.44
N LEU A 96 12.07 15.52 10.86
CA LEU A 96 11.91 15.63 9.40
C LEU A 96 12.21 17.06 8.99
N GLU A 97 13.13 17.25 8.06
CA GLU A 97 13.41 18.54 7.47
C GLU A 97 13.13 18.51 5.99
N ILE A 98 12.34 19.44 5.51
CA ILE A 98 11.94 19.52 4.11
C ILE A 98 12.48 20.81 3.51
N ASN A 99 13.27 20.67 2.45
CA ASN A 99 13.83 21.77 1.65
C ASN A 99 13.37 21.63 0.21
N GLY A 100 12.26 22.28 -0.15
CA GLY A 100 11.71 22.16 -1.51
C GLY A 100 11.36 20.72 -1.87
N ALA A 101 12.03 20.17 -2.86
CA ALA A 101 11.80 18.79 -3.32
C ALA A 101 12.62 17.75 -2.56
N GLU A 102 13.46 18.18 -1.64
CA GLU A 102 14.34 17.29 -0.89
C GLU A 102 13.90 17.24 0.58
N ALA A 103 14.21 16.13 1.21
CA ALA A 103 13.95 15.94 2.64
C ALA A 103 15.05 15.13 3.29
N THR A 104 15.23 15.35 4.56
CA THR A 104 16.06 14.50 5.41
C THR A 104 15.23 14.07 6.62
N LEU A 105 15.44 12.86 7.06
CA LEU A 105 14.70 12.29 8.18
C LEU A 105 15.66 11.54 9.09
N SER A 106 15.60 11.85 10.36
CA SER A 106 16.25 11.06 11.39
C SER A 106 15.21 10.60 12.40
N ASP A 107 15.29 9.35 12.82
CA ASP A 107 14.34 8.76 13.75
C ASP A 107 15.12 8.05 14.86
N GLY A 108 15.51 8.83 15.85
CA GLY A 108 16.36 8.34 16.92
C GLY A 108 17.80 8.08 16.47
N PRO A 109 18.62 7.54 17.36
CA PRO A 109 20.01 7.22 17.02
C PRO A 109 20.05 6.03 16.05
N GLY A 110 20.71 6.20 14.94
CA GLY A 110 20.97 5.12 13.99
C GLY A 110 19.99 4.97 12.84
N ILE A 111 18.86 5.65 12.85
CA ILE A 111 17.93 5.63 11.72
C ILE A 111 17.99 6.98 11.02
N ILE A 112 18.68 7.01 9.90
CA ILE A 112 18.86 8.22 9.11
C ILE A 112 18.47 7.93 7.66
N TYR A 113 17.61 8.77 7.14
CA TYR A 113 17.21 8.76 5.73
C TYR A 113 17.81 9.99 5.06
N THR A 114 18.71 9.76 4.14
CA THR A 114 19.41 10.82 3.42
C THR A 114 19.13 10.75 1.93
N GLY A 115 19.37 11.85 1.24
CA GLY A 115 19.17 11.91 -0.19
C GLY A 115 17.70 11.73 -0.61
N CYS A 116 16.78 12.09 0.27
CA CYS A 116 15.35 11.90 0.01
C CYS A 116 14.83 12.96 -0.94
N LYS A 117 14.19 12.53 -2.01
CA LYS A 117 13.65 13.41 -3.04
C LYS A 117 12.27 12.96 -3.45
N MET A 118 11.44 13.92 -3.82
CA MET A 118 10.18 13.61 -4.50
C MET A 118 10.48 12.99 -5.85
N PRO A 119 9.78 11.91 -6.23
CA PRO A 119 9.95 11.35 -7.56
C PRO A 119 9.57 12.38 -8.63
N ALA A 120 10.29 12.33 -9.74
CA ALA A 120 10.00 13.21 -10.86
C ALA A 120 8.57 12.94 -11.36
N LYS A 121 7.82 13.99 -11.58
CA LYS A 121 6.49 13.86 -12.19
C LYS A 121 6.67 13.42 -13.64
N ARG A 122 6.00 12.33 -13.96
CA ARG A 122 5.89 11.86 -15.33
C ARG A 122 4.61 12.37 -15.95
#